data_d247f45ac3f4c1c5141ce615abbe3ab3
#
_entry.id   d247f45ac3f4c1c5141ce615abbe3ab3
#
_cell.length_a   1.000
_cell.length_b   1.000
_cell.length_c   1.000
_cell.angle_alpha   90.00
_cell.angle_beta   90.00
_cell.angle_gamma   90.00
#
_symmetry.space_group_name_H-M   'P 1'
#
loop_
_entity.id
_entity.type
_entity.pdbx_description
1 polymer ?
#
loop_
_entity_poly.entity_id
_entity_poly.type
_entity_poly.pdbx_seq_one_letter_code
_entity_poly.pdbx_strand_id
1 'polypeptide(L)'
;MSIQLLPISEQEFPEVFPVVKQALYEHVDSVFGWDEQFQQHRLSTDYKPEWFHWVVSKQNKIGLVCFKPYDTAYHIHLLILFPQYQNQGFGHIVMQQINTLVKSEGRNKITLSSFTRNTKAIQFYTRLGYQVTEEDECFVSMTLDLEQQKMDY
;
A
#
# COMPACT_ATOMS: atom_id res chain seq x y z
N MET A 1 12.28 15.42 4.92
CA MET A 1 11.15 15.39 3.96
C MET A 1 9.86 15.30 4.74
N SER A 2 8.90 16.17 4.41
CA SER A 2 7.60 16.21 5.06
C SER A 2 6.55 15.60 4.14
N ILE A 3 5.77 14.66 4.68
CA ILE A 3 4.72 13.98 3.94
C ILE A 3 3.41 14.05 4.72
N GLN A 4 2.32 14.27 3.98
CA GLN A 4 0.97 14.21 4.53
C GLN A 4 0.18 13.13 3.79
N LEU A 5 -0.64 12.39 4.55
CA LEU A 5 -1.60 11.45 3.99
C LEU A 5 -2.97 12.11 4.04
N LEU A 6 -3.46 12.53 2.88
CA LEU A 6 -4.72 13.28 2.79
C LEU A 6 -5.85 12.36 2.30
N PRO A 7 -6.94 12.23 3.08
CA PRO A 7 -8.08 11.42 2.64
C PRO A 7 -8.60 11.88 1.29
N ILE A 8 -8.98 10.92 0.46
CA ILE A 8 -9.56 11.19 -0.86
C ILE A 8 -11.06 11.37 -0.70
N SER A 9 -11.60 12.45 -1.28
CA SER A 9 -13.04 12.68 -1.27
C SER A 9 -13.74 11.76 -2.29
N GLU A 10 -15.05 11.58 -2.13
CA GLU A 10 -15.84 10.82 -3.10
C GLU A 10 -15.75 11.44 -4.50
N GLN A 11 -15.64 12.75 -4.58
CA GLN A 11 -15.52 13.46 -5.86
C GLN A 11 -14.19 13.17 -6.55
N GLU A 12 -13.14 12.92 -5.79
CA GLU A 12 -11.81 12.59 -6.32
C GLU A 12 -11.65 11.11 -6.63
N PHE A 13 -12.53 10.25 -6.15
CA PHE A 13 -12.36 8.80 -6.30
C PHE A 13 -12.20 8.33 -7.75
N PRO A 14 -12.87 8.96 -8.75
CA PRO A 14 -12.62 8.60 -10.15
C PRO A 14 -11.18 8.78 -10.61
N GLU A 15 -10.38 9.61 -9.93
CA GLU A 15 -8.95 9.78 -10.25
C GLU A 15 -8.11 8.59 -9.81
N VAL A 16 -8.63 7.74 -8.93
CA VAL A 16 -7.87 6.61 -8.36
C VAL A 16 -7.59 5.53 -9.40
N PHE A 17 -8.58 5.20 -10.24
CA PHE A 17 -8.41 4.09 -11.18
C PHE A 17 -7.23 4.28 -12.15
N PRO A 18 -7.04 5.45 -12.79
CA PRO A 18 -5.88 5.65 -13.67
C PRO A 18 -4.55 5.45 -12.93
N VAL A 19 -4.47 5.87 -11.67
CA VAL A 19 -3.25 5.71 -10.86
C VAL A 19 -2.99 4.23 -10.59
N VAL A 20 -4.02 3.49 -10.18
CA VAL A 20 -3.91 2.05 -9.91
C VAL A 20 -3.54 1.30 -11.19
N LYS A 21 -4.19 1.64 -12.31
CA LYS A 21 -3.89 1.00 -13.60
C LYS A 21 -2.44 1.20 -13.98
N GLN A 22 -1.93 2.42 -13.90
CA GLN A 22 -0.55 2.70 -14.27
C GLN A 22 0.43 1.88 -13.44
N ALA A 23 0.16 1.74 -12.15
CA ALA A 23 1.07 1.04 -11.23
C ALA A 23 1.00 -0.48 -11.36
N LEU A 24 -0.19 -1.03 -11.61
CA LEU A 24 -0.43 -2.48 -11.51
C LEU A 24 -0.60 -3.18 -12.85
N TYR A 25 -0.80 -2.43 -13.94
CA TYR A 25 -1.11 -3.03 -15.24
C TYR A 25 -0.18 -4.16 -15.60
N GLU A 26 1.13 -3.92 -15.54
CA GLU A 26 2.12 -4.90 -15.96
C GLU A 26 2.05 -6.19 -15.14
N HIS A 27 1.87 -6.06 -13.83
CA HIS A 27 1.78 -7.21 -12.93
C HIS A 27 0.48 -7.99 -13.17
N VAL A 28 -0.64 -7.30 -13.23
CA VAL A 28 -1.94 -7.95 -13.43
C VAL A 28 -1.98 -8.62 -14.81
N ASP A 29 -1.52 -7.92 -15.85
CA ASP A 29 -1.54 -8.45 -17.21
C ASP A 29 -0.66 -9.71 -17.30
N SER A 30 0.50 -9.70 -16.66
CA SER A 30 1.41 -10.85 -16.69
C SER A 30 0.86 -12.09 -16.00
N VAL A 31 0.08 -11.90 -14.93
CA VAL A 31 -0.39 -13.02 -14.09
C VAL A 31 -1.78 -13.49 -14.50
N PHE A 32 -2.69 -12.56 -14.79
CA PHE A 32 -4.11 -12.87 -15.01
C PHE A 32 -4.65 -12.39 -16.36
N GLY A 33 -3.91 -11.54 -17.06
CA GLY A 33 -4.44 -10.79 -18.19
C GLY A 33 -5.24 -9.59 -17.70
N TRP A 34 -5.04 -8.45 -18.38
CA TRP A 34 -5.76 -7.22 -17.99
C TRP A 34 -7.12 -7.17 -18.62
N ASP A 35 -8.16 -7.01 -17.80
CA ASP A 35 -9.54 -6.78 -18.22
C ASP A 35 -9.99 -5.45 -17.61
N GLU A 36 -10.13 -4.43 -18.45
CA GLU A 36 -10.42 -3.06 -18.01
C GLU A 36 -11.71 -2.97 -17.21
N GLN A 37 -12.77 -3.55 -17.72
CA GLN A 37 -14.09 -3.49 -17.06
C GLN A 37 -14.08 -4.22 -15.73
N PHE A 38 -13.43 -5.38 -15.68
CA PHE A 38 -13.30 -6.15 -14.45
C PHE A 38 -12.55 -5.35 -13.38
N GLN A 39 -11.43 -4.72 -13.74
CA GLN A 39 -10.63 -3.96 -12.79
C GLN A 39 -11.35 -2.70 -12.30
N GLN A 40 -12.07 -2.02 -13.19
CA GLN A 40 -12.88 -0.86 -12.78
C GLN A 40 -13.99 -1.28 -11.82
N HIS A 41 -14.69 -2.36 -12.13
CA HIS A 41 -15.77 -2.88 -11.30
C HIS A 41 -15.24 -3.29 -9.92
N ARG A 42 -14.12 -4.01 -9.90
CA ARG A 42 -13.49 -4.44 -8.65
C ARG A 42 -13.13 -3.26 -7.77
N LEU A 43 -12.53 -2.21 -8.34
CA LEU A 43 -12.15 -1.03 -7.57
C LEU A 43 -13.36 -0.36 -6.94
N SER A 44 -14.47 -0.26 -7.69
CA SER A 44 -15.66 0.43 -7.20
C SER A 44 -16.47 -0.40 -6.21
N THR A 45 -16.39 -1.74 -6.26
CA THR A 45 -17.20 -2.62 -5.40
C THR A 45 -16.46 -3.17 -4.20
N ASP A 46 -15.15 -3.47 -4.34
CA ASP A 46 -14.38 -4.14 -3.29
C ASP A 46 -13.64 -3.16 -2.38
N TYR A 47 -13.55 -1.90 -2.76
CA TYR A 47 -12.83 -0.88 -2.02
C TYR A 47 -13.74 0.27 -1.64
N LYS A 48 -13.47 0.87 -0.47
CA LYS A 48 -14.20 2.06 -0.03
C LYS A 48 -13.32 3.31 -0.24
N PRO A 49 -13.89 4.44 -0.71
CA PRO A 49 -13.11 5.67 -0.89
C PRO A 49 -12.36 6.09 0.37
N GLU A 50 -12.92 5.87 1.54
CA GLU A 50 -12.33 6.25 2.83
C GLU A 50 -11.03 5.50 3.16
N TRP A 51 -10.72 4.41 2.46
CA TRP A 51 -9.46 3.70 2.64
C TRP A 51 -8.30 4.35 1.87
N PHE A 52 -8.58 5.27 0.97
CA PHE A 52 -7.59 5.86 0.07
C PHE A 52 -7.12 7.21 0.57
N HIS A 53 -5.81 7.44 0.45
CA HIS A 53 -5.17 8.69 0.81
C HIS A 53 -4.18 9.08 -0.29
N TRP A 54 -4.20 10.36 -0.67
CA TRP A 54 -3.10 10.89 -1.45
C TRP A 54 -1.87 11.04 -0.55
N VAL A 55 -0.73 10.65 -1.07
CA VAL A 55 0.55 10.95 -0.45
C VAL A 55 0.98 12.30 -1.01
N VAL A 56 1.17 13.29 -0.13
CA VAL A 56 1.45 14.68 -0.54
C VAL A 56 2.76 15.13 0.08
N SER A 57 3.63 15.73 -0.73
CA SER A 57 4.86 16.37 -0.29
C SER A 57 4.95 17.73 -0.96
N LYS A 58 5.19 18.78 -0.16
CA LYS A 58 5.31 20.15 -0.66
C LYS A 58 4.14 20.55 -1.57
N GLN A 59 2.92 20.20 -1.15
CA GLN A 59 1.67 20.49 -1.86
C GLN A 59 1.48 19.73 -3.17
N ASN A 60 2.36 18.77 -3.48
CA ASN A 60 2.25 17.94 -4.68
C ASN A 60 1.80 16.54 -4.32
N LYS A 61 0.88 15.99 -5.09
CA LYS A 61 0.52 14.58 -4.99
C LYS A 61 1.69 13.77 -5.54
N ILE A 62 2.29 12.93 -4.71
CA ILE A 62 3.44 12.09 -5.10
C ILE A 62 3.10 10.62 -5.15
N GLY A 63 1.91 10.24 -4.69
CA GLY A 63 1.49 8.86 -4.70
C GLY A 63 0.13 8.66 -4.07
N LEU A 64 -0.20 7.39 -3.86
CA LEU A 64 -1.49 6.93 -3.36
C LEU A 64 -1.24 5.78 -2.41
N VAL A 65 -1.95 5.76 -1.27
CA VAL A 65 -1.92 4.61 -0.38
C VAL A 65 -3.35 4.22 -0.02
N CYS A 66 -3.61 2.92 0.02
CA CYS A 66 -4.89 2.37 0.42
C CYS A 66 -4.68 1.39 1.55
N PHE A 67 -5.29 1.66 2.69
CA PHE A 67 -5.19 0.77 3.85
C PHE A 67 -6.48 0.81 4.66
N LYS A 68 -6.80 -0.31 5.28
CA LYS A 68 -8.00 -0.42 6.10
C LYS A 68 -7.71 -1.09 7.43
N PRO A 69 -8.40 -0.71 8.51
CA PRO A 69 -8.28 -1.42 9.78
C PRO A 69 -8.90 -2.83 9.65
N TYR A 70 -8.25 -3.79 10.29
CA TYR A 70 -8.72 -5.16 10.30
C TYR A 70 -8.29 -5.80 11.62
N ASP A 71 -9.25 -5.98 12.56
CA ASP A 71 -9.01 -6.56 13.88
C ASP A 71 -7.89 -5.80 14.61
N THR A 72 -6.80 -6.47 14.99
CA THR A 72 -5.64 -5.82 15.66
C THR A 72 -4.62 -5.27 14.68
N ALA A 73 -4.94 -5.27 13.40
CA ALA A 73 -4.00 -4.91 12.32
C ALA A 73 -4.55 -3.78 11.46
N TYR A 74 -3.68 -3.24 10.62
CA TYR A 74 -4.05 -2.55 9.38
C TYR A 74 -3.58 -3.38 8.21
N HIS A 75 -4.43 -3.50 7.20
CA HIS A 75 -4.06 -4.16 5.95
C HIS A 75 -3.80 -3.10 4.87
N ILE A 76 -2.61 -3.14 4.28
CA ILE A 76 -2.25 -2.26 3.18
C ILE A 76 -2.60 -2.96 1.87
N HIS A 77 -3.53 -2.36 1.13
CA HIS A 77 -3.92 -2.87 -0.19
C HIS A 77 -3.02 -2.36 -1.28
N LEU A 78 -2.60 -1.10 -1.20
CA LEU A 78 -1.81 -0.44 -2.22
C LEU A 78 -0.89 0.58 -1.58
N LEU A 79 0.35 0.63 -2.05
CA LEU A 79 1.27 1.72 -1.81
C LEU A 79 1.91 2.05 -3.16
N ILE A 80 1.56 3.18 -3.72
CA ILE A 80 1.99 3.61 -5.04
C ILE A 80 2.69 4.95 -4.91
N LEU A 81 3.94 5.03 -5.37
CA LEU A 81 4.63 6.30 -5.59
C LEU A 81 4.74 6.50 -7.09
N PHE A 82 4.48 7.73 -7.55
CA PHE A 82 4.66 8.04 -8.96
C PHE A 82 6.14 7.88 -9.35
N PRO A 83 6.44 7.47 -10.59
CA PRO A 83 7.81 7.10 -10.96
C PRO A 83 8.87 8.15 -10.61
N GLN A 84 8.56 9.44 -10.79
CA GLN A 84 9.51 10.51 -10.52
C GLN A 84 9.82 10.69 -9.02
N TYR A 85 9.07 10.04 -8.14
CA TYR A 85 9.27 10.12 -6.69
C TYR A 85 9.78 8.82 -6.08
N GLN A 86 10.04 7.81 -6.89
CA GLN A 86 10.55 6.53 -6.41
C GLN A 86 12.06 6.61 -6.13
N ASN A 87 12.54 5.71 -5.24
CA ASN A 87 13.95 5.58 -4.89
C ASN A 87 14.53 6.83 -4.20
N GLN A 88 13.70 7.59 -3.50
CA GLN A 88 14.10 8.81 -2.79
C GLN A 88 13.77 8.76 -1.29
N GLY A 89 13.33 7.61 -0.78
CA GLY A 89 13.01 7.43 0.63
C GLY A 89 11.58 7.78 1.03
N PHE A 90 10.73 8.19 0.10
CA PHE A 90 9.35 8.55 0.42
C PHE A 90 8.53 7.37 0.90
N GLY A 91 8.72 6.18 0.31
CA GLY A 91 7.99 4.99 0.75
C GLY A 91 8.29 4.65 2.22
N HIS A 92 9.54 4.78 2.63
CA HIS A 92 9.93 4.56 4.02
C HIS A 92 9.20 5.52 4.96
N ILE A 93 9.09 6.80 4.60
CA ILE A 93 8.40 7.80 5.41
C ILE A 93 6.91 7.49 5.51
N VAL A 94 6.28 7.11 4.40
CA VAL A 94 4.86 6.73 4.40
C VAL A 94 4.62 5.57 5.37
N MET A 95 5.48 4.54 5.29
CA MET A 95 5.33 3.37 6.15
C MET A 95 5.55 3.71 7.62
N GLN A 96 6.47 4.64 7.93
CA GLN A 96 6.66 5.11 9.30
C GLN A 96 5.42 5.82 9.84
N GLN A 97 4.77 6.64 9.02
CA GLN A 97 3.53 7.31 9.42
C GLN A 97 2.41 6.31 9.68
N ILE A 98 2.31 5.27 8.85
CA ILE A 98 1.33 4.21 9.06
C ILE A 98 1.63 3.45 10.35
N ASN A 99 2.90 3.16 10.64
CA ASN A 99 3.30 2.53 11.90
C ASN A 99 2.81 3.36 13.09
N THR A 100 3.02 4.66 13.05
CA THR A 100 2.61 5.57 14.12
C THR A 100 1.09 5.55 14.28
N LEU A 101 0.35 5.59 13.19
CA LEU A 101 -1.11 5.54 13.22
C LEU A 101 -1.60 4.22 13.85
N VAL A 102 -1.05 3.11 13.41
CA VAL A 102 -1.43 1.78 13.90
C VAL A 102 -1.23 1.67 15.42
N LYS A 103 -0.08 2.13 15.89
CA LYS A 103 0.22 2.13 17.33
C LYS A 103 -0.70 3.06 18.10
N SER A 104 -1.01 4.23 17.54
CA SER A 104 -1.87 5.21 18.21
C SER A 104 -3.29 4.69 18.40
N GLU A 105 -3.74 3.77 17.56
CA GLU A 105 -5.06 3.16 17.66
C GLU A 105 -5.04 1.87 18.49
N GLY A 106 -3.90 1.53 19.10
CA GLY A 106 -3.81 0.32 19.90
C GLY A 106 -3.71 -0.96 19.09
N ARG A 107 -3.41 -0.86 17.80
CA ARG A 107 -3.20 -2.02 16.95
C ARG A 107 -1.72 -2.38 16.94
N ASN A 108 -1.41 -3.63 16.59
CA ASN A 108 -0.03 -4.12 16.74
C ASN A 108 0.56 -4.77 15.49
N LYS A 109 -0.18 -4.80 14.38
CA LYS A 109 0.29 -5.47 13.16
C LYS A 109 -0.05 -4.68 11.90
N ILE A 110 0.78 -4.85 10.89
CA ILE A 110 0.50 -4.38 9.53
C ILE A 110 0.67 -5.58 8.61
N THR A 111 -0.35 -5.84 7.79
CA THR A 111 -0.32 -6.93 6.82
C THR A 111 -0.41 -6.37 5.40
N LEU A 112 0.13 -7.11 4.44
CA LEU A 112 0.03 -6.75 3.03
C LEU A 112 0.23 -7.98 2.16
N SER A 113 -0.11 -7.84 0.89
CA SER A 113 0.22 -8.85 -0.13
C SER A 113 0.83 -8.14 -1.33
N SER A 114 1.76 -8.80 -1.98
CA SER A 114 2.41 -8.32 -3.19
C SER A 114 2.45 -9.42 -4.22
N PHE A 115 2.47 -9.05 -5.51
CA PHE A 115 2.73 -10.05 -6.55
C PHE A 115 4.10 -10.68 -6.33
N THR A 116 4.18 -12.01 -6.44
CA THR A 116 5.44 -12.73 -6.30
C THR A 116 6.49 -12.22 -7.27
N ARG A 117 6.09 -11.82 -8.48
CA ARG A 117 7.00 -11.28 -9.48
C ARG A 117 7.50 -9.86 -9.17
N ASN A 118 6.87 -9.15 -8.22
CA ASN A 118 7.27 -7.79 -7.84
C ASN A 118 8.38 -7.84 -6.79
N THR A 119 9.58 -8.20 -7.23
CA THR A 119 10.70 -8.40 -6.33
C THR A 119 11.15 -7.13 -5.64
N LYS A 120 10.99 -5.97 -6.29
CA LYS A 120 11.35 -4.67 -5.70
C LYS A 120 10.48 -4.36 -4.47
N ALA A 121 9.17 -4.61 -4.58
CA ALA A 121 8.26 -4.39 -3.47
C ALA A 121 8.59 -5.34 -2.31
N ILE A 122 8.81 -6.62 -2.61
CA ILE A 122 9.15 -7.61 -1.59
C ILE A 122 10.44 -7.23 -0.87
N GLN A 123 11.47 -6.79 -1.60
CA GLN A 123 12.72 -6.32 -1.01
C GLN A 123 12.51 -5.10 -0.13
N PHE A 124 11.70 -4.15 -0.59
CA PHE A 124 11.38 -2.95 0.17
C PHE A 124 10.76 -3.30 1.53
N TYR A 125 9.74 -4.15 1.54
CA TYR A 125 9.08 -4.54 2.78
C TYR A 125 9.96 -5.41 3.66
N THR A 126 10.78 -6.27 3.06
CA THR A 126 11.74 -7.09 3.83
C THR A 126 12.72 -6.21 4.59
N ARG A 127 13.22 -5.14 3.96
CA ARG A 127 14.13 -4.19 4.62
C ARG A 127 13.48 -3.46 5.78
N LEU A 128 12.16 -3.29 5.73
CA LEU A 128 11.40 -2.66 6.81
C LEU A 128 11.09 -3.61 7.96
N GLY A 129 11.45 -4.89 7.83
CA GLY A 129 11.23 -5.88 8.88
C GLY A 129 10.01 -6.77 8.67
N TYR A 130 9.31 -6.64 7.53
CA TYR A 130 8.18 -7.52 7.22
C TYR A 130 8.66 -8.93 6.98
N GLN A 131 7.88 -9.91 7.44
CA GLN A 131 8.18 -11.34 7.26
C GLN A 131 7.10 -11.99 6.41
N VAL A 132 7.53 -12.92 5.55
CA VAL A 132 6.59 -13.68 4.71
C VAL A 132 5.80 -14.64 5.60
N THR A 133 4.47 -14.58 5.48
CA THR A 133 3.56 -15.48 6.21
C THR A 133 2.96 -16.54 5.30
N GLU A 134 2.72 -16.21 4.03
CA GLU A 134 2.22 -17.15 3.03
C GLU A 134 2.80 -16.77 1.68
N GLU A 135 2.97 -17.78 0.81
CA GLU A 135 3.47 -17.56 -0.53
C GLU A 135 2.89 -18.60 -1.48
N ASP A 136 2.43 -18.13 -2.66
CA ASP A 136 2.04 -19.00 -3.75
C ASP A 136 2.68 -18.49 -5.06
N GLU A 137 2.24 -19.04 -6.19
CA GLU A 137 2.82 -18.66 -7.48
C GLU A 137 2.56 -17.20 -7.85
N CYS A 138 1.45 -16.63 -7.35
CA CYS A 138 0.99 -15.30 -7.74
C CYS A 138 1.29 -14.24 -6.69
N PHE A 139 1.18 -14.58 -5.40
CA PHE A 139 1.23 -13.60 -4.31
C PHE A 139 2.08 -14.05 -3.15
N VAL A 140 2.69 -13.04 -2.50
CA VAL A 140 3.40 -13.18 -1.22
C VAL A 140 2.66 -12.33 -0.20
N SER A 141 2.27 -12.94 0.92
CA SER A 141 1.69 -12.21 2.05
C SER A 141 2.76 -11.94 3.09
N MET A 142 2.79 -10.73 3.62
CA MET A 142 3.81 -10.30 4.57
C MET A 142 3.17 -9.60 5.76
N THR A 143 3.82 -9.71 6.91
CA THR A 143 3.35 -9.11 8.17
C THR A 143 4.50 -8.45 8.89
N LEU A 144 4.24 -7.26 9.43
CA LEU A 144 5.11 -6.59 10.39
C LEU A 144 4.42 -6.64 11.75
N ASP A 145 5.12 -7.22 12.73
CA ASP A 145 4.65 -7.27 14.12
C ASP A 145 5.32 -6.15 14.89
N LEU A 146 4.54 -5.12 15.24
CA LEU A 146 5.07 -3.93 15.90
C LEU A 146 5.46 -4.18 17.36
N GLU A 147 4.85 -5.16 18.01
CA GLU A 147 5.24 -5.53 19.38
C GLU A 147 6.58 -6.24 19.40
N GLN A 148 6.81 -7.13 18.43
CA GLN A 148 8.09 -7.83 18.31
C GLN A 148 9.24 -6.85 18.06
N GLN A 149 9.01 -5.79 17.30
CA GLN A 149 10.02 -4.75 17.09
C GLN A 149 10.42 -4.05 18.40
N LYS A 150 9.48 -3.87 19.32
CA LYS A 150 9.77 -3.25 20.62
C LYS A 150 10.66 -4.11 21.50
N MET A 151 10.64 -5.43 21.30
CA MET A 151 11.42 -6.37 22.11
C MET A 151 12.87 -6.50 21.66
N ASP A 152 13.20 -5.96 20.51
CA ASP A 152 14.54 -6.03 19.93
C ASP A 152 15.46 -4.90 20.41
N TYR A 153 15.04 -4.13 21.39
CA TYR A 153 15.85 -3.07 22.00
C TYR A 153 16.75 -3.60 23.10
#